data_8481ba33e664d7fc52597fb8a0c1f630
#
_entry.id   8481ba33e664d7fc52597fb8a0c1f630
#
_cell.length_a   1.000
_cell.length_b   1.000
_cell.length_c   1.000
_cell.angle_alpha   90.00
_cell.angle_beta   90.00
_cell.angle_gamma   90.00
#
_symmetry.space_group_name_H-M   'P 1'
#
loop_
_entity.id
_entity.type
_entity.pdbx_description
1 polymer ?
#
loop_
_entity_poly.entity_id
_entity_poly.type
_entity_poly.pdbx_seq_one_letter_code
_entity_poly.pdbx_strand_id
1 'polypeptide(L)'
;MALRAAGEDARGATAYVTLEPCNHTGRTGPCSHALVEAGIATVVYLTPDTSTPEAAGGGDYLKSHGVEVEYLPVAVGALTPWLFAQRNHRPMFTVKVAHTIDGYAAALDGTSQWITGETARAYAHRDRSRRDAILVGTGTALADNPSLTARREDGSLYENQPDKIVFGSRPVPRDYHLYETGFIQVDTLEELVQLPYNDILVEGGPGVLSTLFTNDLVDTIHSYVASAVLGAGIPLISTGWGTSIQDIKRFSRTDTINLGDDVLIVLERHGSCLQGL
;
A
#
# COMPACT_ATOMS: atom_id res chain seq x y z
N MET A 1 18.63 11.55 13.95
CA MET A 1 19.60 12.02 12.92
C MET A 1 19.52 13.54 12.74
N ALA A 2 18.34 14.14 12.50
CA ALA A 2 18.18 15.57 12.26
C ALA A 2 18.75 16.46 13.40
N LEU A 3 18.42 16.19 14.66
CA LEU A 3 18.95 16.92 15.81
C LEU A 3 20.48 16.86 15.92
N ARG A 4 21.09 15.69 15.59
CA ARG A 4 22.57 15.57 15.59
C ARG A 4 23.21 16.38 14.45
N ALA A 5 22.53 16.48 13.31
CA ALA A 5 23.03 17.28 12.19
C ALA A 5 22.91 18.78 12.47
N ALA A 6 21.83 19.22 13.16
CA ALA A 6 21.63 20.59 13.54
C ALA A 6 22.58 21.05 14.69
N GLY A 7 22.95 20.13 15.60
CA GLY A 7 23.81 20.48 16.72
C GLY A 7 23.23 21.60 17.57
N GLU A 8 24.03 22.65 17.84
CA GLU A 8 23.63 23.82 18.64
C GLU A 8 22.55 24.68 17.96
N ASP A 9 22.43 24.62 16.62
CA ASP A 9 21.41 25.35 15.86
C ASP A 9 20.00 24.82 16.11
N ALA A 10 19.87 23.63 16.73
CA ALA A 10 18.58 23.10 17.16
C ALA A 10 17.95 23.95 18.29
N ARG A 11 18.75 24.62 19.10
CA ARG A 11 18.28 25.41 20.25
C ARG A 11 17.46 26.63 19.78
N GLY A 12 16.22 26.70 20.24
CA GLY A 12 15.30 27.78 19.86
C GLY A 12 14.69 27.62 18.45
N ALA A 13 15.01 26.53 17.72
CA ALA A 13 14.51 26.28 16.39
C ALA A 13 13.09 25.67 16.39
N THR A 14 12.46 25.64 15.20
CA THR A 14 11.21 24.92 14.94
C THR A 14 11.50 23.58 14.28
N ALA A 15 10.97 22.49 14.83
CA ALA A 15 11.01 21.17 14.26
C ALA A 15 9.71 20.87 13.49
N TYR A 16 9.82 20.62 12.18
CA TYR A 16 8.72 20.14 11.35
C TYR A 16 8.83 18.62 11.22
N VAL A 17 7.80 17.89 11.61
CA VAL A 17 7.78 16.43 11.60
C VAL A 17 6.49 15.91 10.98
N THR A 18 6.58 14.80 10.25
CA THR A 18 5.42 14.19 9.59
C THR A 18 4.48 13.52 10.58
N LEU A 19 5.03 12.85 11.59
CA LEU A 19 4.30 12.14 12.63
C LEU A 19 4.50 12.82 13.97
N GLU A 20 3.48 12.88 14.82
CA GLU A 20 3.60 13.31 16.20
C GLU A 20 4.79 12.63 16.89
N PRO A 21 5.69 13.37 17.57
CA PRO A 21 6.83 12.78 18.26
C PRO A 21 6.38 11.79 19.32
N CYS A 22 6.82 10.54 19.23
CA CYS A 22 6.46 9.50 20.17
C CYS A 22 6.90 9.82 21.60
N ASN A 23 6.12 9.33 22.59
CA ASN A 23 6.40 9.51 24.02
C ASN A 23 6.73 8.20 24.74
N HIS A 24 7.12 7.17 24.02
CA HIS A 24 7.49 5.85 24.57
C HIS A 24 8.91 5.47 24.15
N THR A 25 9.52 4.56 24.90
CA THR A 25 10.81 3.95 24.55
C THR A 25 10.54 2.70 23.72
N GLY A 26 10.85 2.79 22.41
CA GLY A 26 10.84 1.67 21.48
C GLY A 26 12.26 1.16 21.21
N ARG A 27 12.66 1.07 19.94
CA ARG A 27 14.05 0.77 19.54
C ARG A 27 15.04 1.86 19.95
N THR A 28 14.54 3.08 20.12
CA THR A 28 15.25 4.28 20.60
C THR A 28 14.43 4.93 21.69
N GLY A 29 15.03 5.89 22.42
CA GLY A 29 14.28 6.72 23.38
C GLY A 29 13.24 7.60 22.68
N PRO A 30 12.28 8.18 23.46
CA PRO A 30 11.18 8.96 22.94
C PRO A 30 11.66 10.21 22.17
N CYS A 31 11.07 10.45 21.01
CA CYS A 31 11.41 11.63 20.19
C CYS A 31 11.03 12.95 20.90
N SER A 32 9.94 12.95 21.66
CA SER A 32 9.50 14.10 22.46
C SER A 32 10.57 14.55 23.47
N HIS A 33 11.19 13.61 24.18
CA HIS A 33 12.28 13.88 25.13
C HIS A 33 13.52 14.46 24.41
N ALA A 34 13.92 13.84 23.30
CA ALA A 34 15.07 14.30 22.53
C ALA A 34 14.89 15.73 21.99
N LEU A 35 13.67 16.13 21.63
CA LEU A 35 13.35 17.48 21.19
C LEU A 35 13.46 18.49 22.34
N VAL A 36 12.97 18.16 23.53
CA VAL A 36 13.12 18.98 24.74
C VAL A 36 14.59 19.16 25.11
N GLU A 37 15.36 18.05 25.17
CA GLU A 37 16.81 18.07 25.48
C GLU A 37 17.61 18.92 24.50
N ALA A 38 17.24 18.90 23.21
CA ALA A 38 17.87 19.72 22.17
C ALA A 38 17.47 21.20 22.27
N GLY A 39 16.51 21.56 23.13
CA GLY A 39 16.06 22.95 23.31
C GLY A 39 15.24 23.48 22.14
N ILE A 40 14.50 22.62 21.43
CA ILE A 40 13.56 23.03 20.39
C ILE A 40 12.49 23.94 21.00
N ALA A 41 12.19 25.07 20.35
CA ALA A 41 11.18 26.00 20.81
C ALA A 41 9.76 25.65 20.33
N THR A 42 9.64 25.20 19.10
CA THR A 42 8.34 24.87 18.46
C THR A 42 8.40 23.54 17.73
N VAL A 43 7.34 22.75 17.83
CA VAL A 43 7.16 21.52 17.05
C VAL A 43 5.87 21.63 16.24
N VAL A 44 5.99 21.46 14.92
CA VAL A 44 4.85 21.37 14.00
C VAL A 44 4.78 19.93 13.50
N TYR A 45 3.66 19.22 13.75
CA TYR A 45 3.47 17.87 13.25
C TYR A 45 2.23 17.77 12.36
N LEU A 46 2.27 16.82 11.37
CA LEU A 46 1.25 16.70 10.32
C LEU A 46 0.22 15.62 10.63
N THR A 47 0.60 14.55 11.32
CA THR A 47 -0.24 13.39 11.60
C THR A 47 -0.10 13.00 13.08
N PRO A 48 -1.21 12.81 13.84
CA PRO A 48 -1.14 12.29 15.21
C PRO A 48 -0.60 10.85 15.22
N ASP A 49 0.22 10.51 16.22
CA ASP A 49 0.65 9.12 16.42
C ASP A 49 -0.45 8.33 17.13
N THR A 50 -1.21 7.62 16.33
CA THR A 50 -2.29 6.74 16.79
C THR A 50 -1.94 5.26 16.58
N SER A 51 -0.66 4.97 16.40
CA SER A 51 -0.17 3.60 16.17
C SER A 51 -0.44 2.69 17.37
N THR A 52 -0.11 3.16 18.57
CA THR A 52 -0.44 2.49 19.83
C THR A 52 -0.80 3.53 20.90
N PRO A 53 -1.57 3.16 21.95
CA PRO A 53 -1.86 4.07 23.05
C PRO A 53 -0.60 4.64 23.73
N GLU A 54 0.47 3.82 23.82
CA GLU A 54 1.73 4.19 24.46
C GLU A 54 2.56 5.18 23.62
N ALA A 55 2.35 5.18 22.29
CA ALA A 55 3.05 6.10 21.37
C ALA A 55 2.48 7.51 21.43
N ALA A 56 1.19 7.63 21.72
CA ALA A 56 0.48 8.90 21.79
C ALA A 56 0.97 9.82 22.92
N GLY A 57 0.58 11.10 22.84
CA GLY A 57 0.80 12.08 23.92
C GLY A 57 2.16 12.79 23.89
N GLY A 58 2.92 12.65 22.82
CA GLY A 58 4.17 13.39 22.67
C GLY A 58 3.96 14.90 22.55
N GLY A 59 2.88 15.33 21.91
CA GLY A 59 2.48 16.73 21.85
C GLY A 59 2.19 17.31 23.22
N ASP A 60 1.50 16.58 24.08
CA ASP A 60 1.19 17.02 25.46
C ASP A 60 2.44 17.03 26.36
N TYR A 61 3.31 16.04 26.18
CA TYR A 61 4.61 16.03 26.87
C TYR A 61 5.44 17.29 26.49
N LEU A 62 5.56 17.61 25.21
CA LEU A 62 6.27 18.76 24.71
C LEU A 62 5.71 20.07 25.29
N LYS A 63 4.38 20.26 25.27
CA LYS A 63 3.70 21.43 25.86
C LYS A 63 4.00 21.56 27.36
N SER A 64 3.99 20.46 28.11
CA SER A 64 4.28 20.47 29.55
C SER A 64 5.72 20.85 29.89
N HIS A 65 6.63 20.75 28.90
CA HIS A 65 8.04 21.15 29.00
C HIS A 65 8.35 22.49 28.33
N GLY A 66 7.31 23.31 28.02
CA GLY A 66 7.47 24.66 27.50
C GLY A 66 7.76 24.75 25.99
N VAL A 67 7.59 23.66 25.25
CA VAL A 67 7.70 23.68 23.79
C VAL A 67 6.33 24.04 23.19
N GLU A 68 6.30 24.98 22.26
CA GLU A 68 5.11 25.31 21.49
C GLU A 68 4.80 24.15 20.54
N VAL A 69 3.53 23.71 20.46
CA VAL A 69 3.13 22.57 19.62
C VAL A 69 1.97 22.95 18.73
N GLU A 70 2.17 22.84 17.43
CA GLU A 70 1.16 23.06 16.40
C GLU A 70 0.84 21.76 15.68
N TYR A 71 -0.45 21.46 15.54
CA TYR A 71 -0.94 20.38 14.68
C TYR A 71 -1.43 20.98 13.35
N LEU A 72 -0.75 20.65 12.25
CA LEU A 72 -1.13 21.04 10.90
C LEU A 72 -1.67 19.79 10.18
N PRO A 73 -3.00 19.64 10.02
CA PRO A 73 -3.61 18.43 9.44
C PRO A 73 -3.32 18.33 7.95
N VAL A 74 -2.25 17.65 7.60
CA VAL A 74 -1.86 17.34 6.23
C VAL A 74 -1.70 15.83 6.10
N ALA A 75 -2.43 15.24 5.16
CA ALA A 75 -2.34 13.81 4.89
C ALA A 75 -0.93 13.44 4.37
N VAL A 76 -0.27 12.51 5.05
CA VAL A 76 1.04 12.00 4.66
C VAL A 76 0.89 10.58 4.15
N GLY A 77 0.66 10.44 2.86
CA GLY A 77 0.38 9.13 2.22
C GLY A 77 1.44 8.06 2.50
N ALA A 78 2.70 8.45 2.70
CA ALA A 78 3.77 7.51 3.04
C ALA A 78 3.62 6.88 4.45
N LEU A 79 2.87 7.51 5.36
CA LEU A 79 2.62 6.97 6.70
C LEU A 79 1.38 6.06 6.74
N THR A 80 0.48 6.17 5.77
CA THR A 80 -0.80 5.48 5.77
C THR A 80 -0.68 3.96 5.94
N PRO A 81 0.16 3.24 5.16
CA PRO A 81 0.25 1.79 5.32
C PRO A 81 0.80 1.37 6.69
N TRP A 82 1.79 2.11 7.19
CA TRP A 82 2.37 1.82 8.50
C TRP A 82 1.35 2.04 9.63
N LEU A 83 0.68 3.18 9.66
CA LEU A 83 -0.38 3.47 10.65
C LEU A 83 -1.50 2.43 10.58
N PHE A 84 -1.89 2.06 9.35
CA PHE A 84 -2.89 1.01 9.13
C PHE A 84 -2.44 -0.32 9.74
N ALA A 85 -1.21 -0.75 9.44
CA ALA A 85 -0.68 -2.03 9.91
C ALA A 85 -0.56 -2.07 11.44
N GLN A 86 -0.13 -0.97 12.06
CA GLN A 86 -0.06 -0.88 13.53
C GLN A 86 -1.43 -0.99 14.19
N ARG A 87 -2.46 -0.35 13.63
CA ARG A 87 -3.82 -0.36 14.18
C ARG A 87 -4.56 -1.67 13.95
N ASN A 88 -4.34 -2.29 12.80
CA ASN A 88 -5.11 -3.48 12.37
C ASN A 88 -4.36 -4.78 12.59
N HIS A 89 -3.07 -4.73 13.02
CA HIS A 89 -2.20 -5.90 13.24
C HIS A 89 -2.12 -6.81 12.00
N ARG A 90 -2.14 -6.21 10.81
CA ARG A 90 -1.99 -6.87 9.52
C ARG A 90 -1.54 -5.89 8.43
N PRO A 91 -0.96 -6.37 7.34
CA PRO A 91 -0.68 -5.52 6.17
C PRO A 91 -1.93 -4.85 5.61
N MET A 92 -1.75 -3.67 5.01
CA MET A 92 -2.73 -3.05 4.14
C MET A 92 -2.67 -3.73 2.77
N PHE A 93 -3.83 -4.19 2.26
CA PHE A 93 -3.91 -4.81 0.94
C PHE A 93 -4.44 -3.82 -0.09
N THR A 94 -3.57 -3.42 -1.02
CA THR A 94 -3.93 -2.63 -2.19
C THR A 94 -4.10 -3.56 -3.40
N VAL A 95 -5.32 -3.72 -3.87
CA VAL A 95 -5.61 -4.51 -5.07
C VAL A 95 -5.41 -3.66 -6.31
N LYS A 96 -4.51 -4.08 -7.20
CA LYS A 96 -4.35 -3.47 -8.53
C LYS A 96 -5.04 -4.34 -9.57
N VAL A 97 -5.94 -3.73 -10.33
CA VAL A 97 -6.63 -4.37 -11.46
C VAL A 97 -6.50 -3.53 -12.72
N ALA A 98 -6.38 -4.20 -13.87
CA ALA A 98 -6.45 -3.57 -15.18
C ALA A 98 -7.57 -4.24 -15.98
N HIS A 99 -8.46 -3.44 -16.55
CA HIS A 99 -9.63 -3.98 -17.23
C HIS A 99 -10.14 -3.04 -18.33
N THR A 100 -10.88 -3.59 -19.25
CA THR A 100 -11.64 -2.83 -20.24
C THR A 100 -12.81 -2.07 -19.59
N ILE A 101 -13.38 -1.07 -20.26
CA ILE A 101 -14.50 -0.29 -19.72
C ILE A 101 -15.74 -1.17 -19.42
N ASP A 102 -15.88 -2.30 -20.12
CA ASP A 102 -16.92 -3.29 -19.91
C ASP A 102 -16.56 -4.39 -18.89
N GLY A 103 -15.44 -4.21 -18.13
CA GLY A 103 -15.13 -4.96 -16.92
C GLY A 103 -14.32 -6.26 -17.10
N TYR A 104 -13.69 -6.48 -18.24
CA TYR A 104 -12.91 -7.69 -18.49
C TYR A 104 -11.42 -7.48 -18.24
N ALA A 105 -10.80 -8.43 -17.52
CA ALA A 105 -9.36 -8.48 -17.20
C ALA A 105 -8.55 -9.32 -18.18
N ALA A 106 -9.19 -10.18 -18.98
CA ALA A 106 -8.58 -10.99 -20.02
C ALA A 106 -9.63 -11.39 -21.06
N ALA A 107 -9.19 -11.78 -22.25
CA ALA A 107 -10.04 -12.44 -23.24
C ALA A 107 -10.41 -13.87 -22.82
N LEU A 108 -11.37 -14.49 -23.52
CA LEU A 108 -11.82 -15.86 -23.20
C LEU A 108 -10.71 -16.92 -23.37
N ASP A 109 -9.73 -16.66 -24.22
CA ASP A 109 -8.55 -17.51 -24.41
C ASP A 109 -7.46 -17.32 -23.34
N GLY A 110 -7.69 -16.40 -22.37
CA GLY A 110 -6.76 -16.07 -21.29
C GLY A 110 -5.75 -14.98 -21.63
N THR A 111 -5.70 -14.48 -22.86
CA THR A 111 -4.79 -13.39 -23.21
C THR A 111 -5.22 -12.07 -22.55
N SER A 112 -4.26 -11.34 -21.98
CA SER A 112 -4.49 -10.07 -21.27
C SER A 112 -3.51 -8.95 -21.64
N GLN A 113 -2.52 -9.25 -22.47
CA GLN A 113 -1.47 -8.31 -22.86
C GLN A 113 -1.78 -7.73 -24.25
N TRP A 114 -1.96 -6.39 -24.42
CA TRP A 114 -1.97 -5.39 -23.34
C TRP A 114 -3.35 -4.73 -23.30
N ILE A 115 -4.01 -4.81 -22.14
CA ILE A 115 -5.32 -4.14 -21.94
C ILE A 115 -5.09 -2.63 -21.82
N THR A 116 -4.10 -2.22 -21.01
CA THR A 116 -3.77 -0.80 -20.76
C THR A 116 -2.53 -0.36 -21.54
N GLY A 117 -2.45 0.92 -21.84
CA GLY A 117 -1.34 1.54 -22.57
C GLY A 117 -0.04 1.66 -21.77
N GLU A 118 1.00 2.16 -22.41
CA GLU A 118 2.36 2.24 -21.86
C GLU A 118 2.44 3.14 -20.62
N THR A 119 1.76 4.30 -20.66
CA THR A 119 1.72 5.25 -19.54
C THR A 119 1.14 4.61 -18.26
N ALA A 120 0.06 3.84 -18.41
CA ALA A 120 -0.56 3.13 -17.31
C ALA A 120 0.35 2.03 -16.75
N ARG A 121 1.05 1.29 -17.62
CA ARG A 121 2.02 0.27 -17.21
C ARG A 121 3.23 0.88 -16.50
N ALA A 122 3.77 1.99 -17.01
CA ALA A 122 4.86 2.73 -16.35
C ALA A 122 4.46 3.21 -14.96
N TYR A 123 3.23 3.73 -14.83
CA TYR A 123 2.68 4.12 -13.54
C TYR A 123 2.56 2.93 -12.57
N ALA A 124 2.05 1.79 -13.03
CA ALA A 124 1.97 0.56 -12.22
C ALA A 124 3.35 0.07 -11.76
N HIS A 125 4.36 0.12 -12.60
CA HIS A 125 5.74 -0.19 -12.21
C HIS A 125 6.31 0.78 -11.17
N ARG A 126 6.01 2.08 -11.30
CA ARG A 126 6.37 3.07 -10.28
C ARG A 126 5.63 2.81 -8.96
N ASP A 127 4.38 2.39 -9.00
CA ASP A 127 3.62 2.00 -7.80
C ASP A 127 4.27 0.80 -7.10
N ARG A 128 4.65 -0.26 -7.84
CA ARG A 128 5.40 -1.41 -7.30
C ARG A 128 6.64 -0.99 -6.51
N SER A 129 7.41 0.00 -7.01
CA SER A 129 8.64 0.46 -6.34
C SER A 129 8.42 1.16 -5.00
N ARG A 130 7.16 1.41 -4.63
CA ARG A 130 6.77 2.08 -3.39
C ARG A 130 6.14 1.14 -2.38
N ARG A 131 6.01 -0.14 -2.73
CA ARG A 131 5.36 -1.17 -1.92
C ARG A 131 6.38 -2.03 -1.18
N ASP A 132 6.00 -2.50 0.00
CA ASP A 132 6.84 -3.45 0.75
C ASP A 132 6.89 -4.80 0.02
N ALA A 133 5.73 -5.27 -0.45
CA ALA A 133 5.63 -6.54 -1.17
C ALA A 133 4.59 -6.51 -2.30
N ILE A 134 4.73 -7.44 -3.24
CA ILE A 134 3.78 -7.72 -4.34
C ILE A 134 3.31 -9.16 -4.25
N LEU A 135 2.00 -9.36 -4.33
CA LEU A 135 1.35 -10.67 -4.20
C LEU A 135 0.67 -11.07 -5.50
N VAL A 136 0.93 -12.31 -5.92
CA VAL A 136 0.18 -13.00 -6.97
C VAL A 136 -0.31 -14.36 -6.47
N GLY A 137 -1.35 -14.91 -7.09
CA GLY A 137 -1.73 -16.29 -6.83
C GLY A 137 -0.87 -17.29 -7.60
N THR A 138 -0.82 -18.56 -7.15
CA THR A 138 -0.15 -19.63 -7.89
C THR A 138 -0.69 -19.79 -9.32
N GLY A 139 -1.96 -19.43 -9.60
CA GLY A 139 -2.52 -19.41 -10.95
C GLY A 139 -1.75 -18.47 -11.87
N THR A 140 -1.59 -17.22 -11.47
CA THR A 140 -0.84 -16.19 -12.20
C THR A 140 0.64 -16.56 -12.29
N ALA A 141 1.24 -17.02 -11.19
CA ALA A 141 2.65 -17.43 -11.17
C ALA A 141 2.93 -18.53 -12.20
N LEU A 142 2.05 -19.53 -12.32
CA LEU A 142 2.21 -20.66 -13.23
C LEU A 142 1.87 -20.33 -14.69
N ALA A 143 0.89 -19.45 -14.93
CA ALA A 143 0.48 -19.09 -16.28
C ALA A 143 1.44 -18.09 -16.95
N ASP A 144 1.89 -17.10 -16.18
CA ASP A 144 2.58 -15.92 -16.73
C ASP A 144 4.10 -15.93 -16.50
N ASN A 145 4.61 -16.82 -15.59
CA ASN A 145 6.01 -16.82 -15.15
C ASN A 145 6.56 -15.40 -14.89
N PRO A 146 5.91 -14.60 -14.03
CA PRO A 146 6.20 -13.18 -13.92
C PRO A 146 7.47 -12.93 -13.11
N SER A 147 8.25 -11.92 -13.49
CA SER A 147 9.40 -11.44 -12.67
C SER A 147 8.97 -10.60 -11.46
N LEU A 148 7.78 -10.02 -11.47
CA LEU A 148 7.23 -9.12 -10.43
C LEU A 148 8.14 -7.96 -10.01
N THR A 149 9.02 -7.53 -10.90
CA THR A 149 9.95 -6.43 -10.65
C THR A 149 9.32 -5.06 -10.92
N ALA A 150 9.81 -4.04 -10.24
CA ALA A 150 9.53 -2.65 -10.54
C ALA A 150 10.56 -2.12 -11.54
N ARG A 151 10.14 -1.67 -12.74
CA ARG A 151 11.01 -1.25 -13.85
C ARG A 151 10.64 0.14 -14.34
N ARG A 152 11.64 0.91 -14.75
CA ARG A 152 11.45 2.18 -15.47
C ARG A 152 11.10 1.92 -16.94
N GLU A 153 10.71 2.96 -17.64
CA GLU A 153 10.36 2.89 -19.08
C GLU A 153 11.51 2.42 -19.97
N ASP A 154 12.75 2.71 -19.57
CA ASP A 154 13.96 2.25 -20.26
C ASP A 154 14.34 0.78 -19.95
N GLY A 155 13.50 0.08 -19.16
CA GLY A 155 13.72 -1.30 -18.73
C GLY A 155 14.62 -1.46 -17.50
N SER A 156 15.30 -0.41 -17.03
CA SER A 156 16.13 -0.47 -15.82
C SER A 156 15.26 -0.67 -14.57
N LEU A 157 15.83 -1.32 -13.56
CA LEU A 157 15.12 -1.53 -12.29
C LEU A 157 15.06 -0.24 -11.47
N TYR A 158 13.96 -0.03 -10.76
CA TYR A 158 13.95 0.92 -9.65
C TYR A 158 14.89 0.41 -8.54
N GLU A 159 15.44 1.33 -7.76
CA GLU A 159 16.31 0.99 -6.62
C GLU A 159 15.56 0.16 -5.58
N ASN A 160 14.33 0.58 -5.26
CA ASN A 160 13.46 -0.18 -4.37
C ASN A 160 12.68 -1.22 -5.18
N GLN A 161 12.77 -2.47 -4.75
CA GLN A 161 12.03 -3.60 -5.31
C GLN A 161 11.14 -4.20 -4.24
N PRO A 162 9.86 -4.49 -4.53
CA PRO A 162 8.99 -5.17 -3.57
C PRO A 162 9.45 -6.62 -3.37
N ASP A 163 9.31 -7.13 -2.15
CA ASP A 163 9.38 -8.56 -1.90
C ASP A 163 8.24 -9.27 -2.64
N LYS A 164 8.43 -10.53 -3.00
CA LYS A 164 7.48 -11.28 -3.83
C LYS A 164 6.78 -12.34 -3.01
N ILE A 165 5.45 -12.37 -3.11
CA ILE A 165 4.59 -13.32 -2.42
C ILE A 165 3.78 -14.10 -3.44
N VAL A 166 3.80 -15.43 -3.31
CA VAL A 166 2.93 -16.32 -4.07
C VAL A 166 1.90 -16.95 -3.11
N PHE A 167 0.61 -16.69 -3.34
CA PHE A 167 -0.47 -17.21 -2.53
C PHE A 167 -1.08 -18.46 -3.13
N GLY A 168 -1.06 -19.55 -2.36
CA GLY A 168 -1.61 -20.86 -2.69
C GLY A 168 -0.58 -21.99 -2.67
N SER A 169 -1.07 -23.24 -2.63
CA SER A 169 -0.28 -24.45 -2.35
C SER A 169 0.41 -25.07 -3.56
N ARG A 170 0.05 -24.66 -4.79
CA ARG A 170 0.68 -25.27 -5.99
C ARG A 170 2.14 -24.84 -6.09
N PRO A 171 3.09 -25.80 -6.25
CA PRO A 171 4.50 -25.48 -6.31
C PRO A 171 4.82 -24.67 -7.57
N VAL A 172 5.68 -23.67 -7.43
CA VAL A 172 6.25 -22.91 -8.55
C VAL A 172 7.43 -23.70 -9.11
N PRO A 173 7.55 -23.92 -10.44
CA PRO A 173 8.68 -24.59 -11.06
C PRO A 173 10.01 -23.86 -10.81
N ARG A 174 11.10 -24.61 -10.61
CA ARG A 174 12.42 -24.04 -10.24
C ARG A 174 13.10 -23.24 -11.34
N ASP A 175 12.70 -23.38 -12.57
CA ASP A 175 13.18 -22.66 -13.75
C ASP A 175 12.40 -21.36 -14.02
N TYR A 176 11.48 -20.98 -13.13
CA TYR A 176 10.72 -19.73 -13.23
C TYR A 176 11.48 -18.53 -12.67
N HIS A 177 11.20 -17.35 -13.21
CA HIS A 177 11.83 -16.07 -12.82
C HIS A 177 11.73 -15.76 -11.32
N LEU A 178 10.69 -16.24 -10.65
CA LEU A 178 10.52 -16.08 -9.21
C LEU A 178 11.66 -16.72 -8.41
N TYR A 179 12.23 -17.84 -8.88
CA TYR A 179 13.38 -18.47 -8.21
C TYR A 179 14.68 -17.68 -8.38
N GLU A 180 14.85 -16.93 -9.47
CA GLU A 180 16.03 -16.10 -9.69
C GLU A 180 16.10 -14.94 -8.70
N THR A 181 14.93 -14.41 -8.31
CA THR A 181 14.82 -13.19 -7.50
C THR A 181 14.34 -13.44 -6.08
N GLY A 182 13.97 -14.67 -5.75
CA GLY A 182 13.40 -15.06 -4.46
C GLY A 182 11.92 -14.69 -4.32
N PHE A 183 11.19 -15.48 -3.54
CA PHE A 183 9.79 -15.24 -3.18
C PHE A 183 9.45 -15.99 -1.88
N ILE A 184 8.36 -15.55 -1.24
CA ILE A 184 7.71 -16.24 -0.12
C ILE A 184 6.45 -16.90 -0.67
N GLN A 185 6.24 -18.18 -0.35
CA GLN A 185 4.97 -18.85 -0.66
C GLN A 185 4.19 -19.05 0.63
N VAL A 186 2.91 -18.69 0.62
CA VAL A 186 1.96 -18.86 1.73
C VAL A 186 0.69 -19.51 1.21
N ASP A 187 0.11 -20.40 2.00
CA ASP A 187 -1.03 -21.22 1.58
C ASP A 187 -2.36 -20.74 2.18
N THR A 188 -2.31 -20.10 3.33
CA THR A 188 -3.48 -19.72 4.11
C THR A 188 -3.61 -18.20 4.28
N LEU A 189 -4.82 -17.73 4.54
CA LEU A 189 -5.05 -16.32 4.86
C LEU A 189 -4.42 -15.92 6.19
N GLU A 190 -4.39 -16.84 7.16
CA GLU A 190 -3.77 -16.65 8.46
C GLU A 190 -2.29 -16.35 8.32
N GLU A 191 -1.57 -17.11 7.48
CA GLU A 191 -0.16 -16.83 7.18
C GLU A 191 0.00 -15.49 6.45
N LEU A 192 -0.86 -15.21 5.47
CA LEU A 192 -0.79 -14.00 4.66
C LEU A 192 -0.95 -12.72 5.51
N VAL A 193 -1.90 -12.69 6.44
CA VAL A 193 -2.16 -11.52 7.29
C VAL A 193 -1.12 -11.33 8.40
N GLN A 194 -0.29 -12.35 8.67
CA GLN A 194 0.81 -12.28 9.66
C GLN A 194 2.16 -11.93 9.04
N LEU A 195 2.23 -11.75 7.72
CA LEU A 195 3.48 -11.34 7.08
C LEU A 195 3.95 -9.98 7.61
N PRO A 196 5.28 -9.78 7.78
CA PRO A 196 5.84 -8.61 8.44
C PRO A 196 5.95 -7.37 7.51
N TYR A 197 4.92 -7.14 6.71
CA TYR A 197 4.82 -6.00 5.80
C TYR A 197 3.76 -5.02 6.29
N ASN A 198 3.90 -3.75 5.94
CA ASN A 198 2.86 -2.74 6.15
C ASN A 198 1.93 -2.64 4.94
N ASP A 199 2.47 -2.84 3.73
CA ASP A 199 1.77 -2.61 2.46
C ASP A 199 2.06 -3.73 1.46
N ILE A 200 0.99 -4.40 0.99
CA ILE A 200 1.08 -5.46 -0.02
C ILE A 200 0.24 -5.05 -1.24
N LEU A 201 0.90 -4.91 -2.39
CA LEU A 201 0.24 -4.74 -3.68
C LEU A 201 -0.20 -6.10 -4.22
N VAL A 202 -1.49 -6.26 -4.46
CA VAL A 202 -2.06 -7.50 -4.98
C VAL A 202 -2.30 -7.37 -6.48
N GLU A 203 -1.54 -8.10 -7.27
CA GLU A 203 -1.71 -8.22 -8.72
C GLU A 203 -2.16 -9.64 -9.10
N GLY A 204 -3.06 -10.20 -8.30
CA GLY A 204 -3.58 -11.54 -8.47
C GLY A 204 -4.68 -11.64 -9.52
N GLY A 205 -4.84 -12.84 -10.07
CA GLY A 205 -5.99 -13.18 -10.89
C GLY A 205 -7.30 -13.32 -10.08
N PRO A 206 -8.42 -13.63 -10.75
CA PRO A 206 -9.77 -13.65 -10.17
C PRO A 206 -9.90 -14.46 -8.87
N GLY A 207 -9.16 -15.57 -8.73
CA GLY A 207 -9.21 -16.40 -7.52
C GLY A 207 -8.69 -15.70 -6.28
N VAL A 208 -7.51 -15.04 -6.36
CA VAL A 208 -6.95 -14.27 -5.24
C VAL A 208 -7.84 -13.09 -4.90
N LEU A 209 -8.30 -12.36 -5.91
CA LEU A 209 -9.21 -11.23 -5.71
C LEU A 209 -10.49 -11.69 -5.01
N SER A 210 -11.10 -12.77 -5.48
CA SER A 210 -12.30 -13.33 -4.86
C SER A 210 -12.08 -13.69 -3.40
N THR A 211 -10.94 -14.32 -3.07
CA THR A 211 -10.58 -14.68 -1.70
C THR A 211 -10.46 -13.44 -0.82
N LEU A 212 -9.74 -12.41 -1.25
CA LEU A 212 -9.56 -11.19 -0.48
C LEU A 212 -10.86 -10.41 -0.30
N PHE A 213 -11.66 -10.28 -1.35
CA PHE A 213 -12.96 -9.61 -1.26
C PHE A 213 -13.95 -10.35 -0.37
N THR A 214 -14.00 -11.69 -0.44
CA THR A 214 -14.91 -12.49 0.40
C THR A 214 -14.58 -12.35 1.88
N ASN A 215 -13.29 -12.24 2.21
CA ASN A 215 -12.81 -12.14 3.59
C ASN A 215 -12.60 -10.69 4.07
N ASP A 216 -13.11 -9.70 3.34
CA ASP A 216 -13.01 -8.28 3.69
C ASP A 216 -11.57 -7.77 3.93
N LEU A 217 -10.61 -8.30 3.16
CA LEU A 217 -9.20 -7.94 3.27
C LEU A 217 -8.76 -6.86 2.26
N VAL A 218 -9.61 -6.42 1.34
CA VAL A 218 -9.26 -5.36 0.39
C VAL A 218 -9.46 -3.99 1.04
N ASP A 219 -8.38 -3.23 1.21
CA ASP A 219 -8.39 -1.90 1.84
C ASP A 219 -8.42 -0.79 0.79
N THR A 220 -7.63 -0.94 -0.28
CA THR A 220 -7.55 0.02 -1.38
C THR A 220 -7.63 -0.72 -2.72
N ILE A 221 -8.21 -0.07 -3.73
CA ILE A 221 -8.26 -0.58 -5.10
C ILE A 221 -7.65 0.45 -6.04
N HIS A 222 -6.65 0.04 -6.81
CA HIS A 222 -6.11 0.76 -7.95
C HIS A 222 -6.70 0.16 -9.23
N SER A 223 -7.76 0.77 -9.72
CA SER A 223 -8.51 0.32 -10.91
C SER A 223 -8.02 1.06 -12.15
N TYR A 224 -7.24 0.40 -12.99
CA TYR A 224 -6.79 0.92 -14.29
C TYR A 224 -7.83 0.55 -15.35
N VAL A 225 -8.57 1.52 -15.79
CA VAL A 225 -9.65 1.37 -16.78
C VAL A 225 -9.12 1.75 -18.15
N ALA A 226 -9.03 0.78 -19.05
CA ALA A 226 -8.65 1.02 -20.42
C ALA A 226 -9.80 1.63 -21.22
N SER A 227 -9.49 2.56 -22.13
CA SER A 227 -10.44 3.10 -23.11
C SER A 227 -10.72 2.08 -24.21
N ALA A 228 -11.10 0.86 -23.83
CA ALA A 228 -11.33 -0.28 -24.71
C ALA A 228 -12.57 -1.08 -24.30
N VAL A 229 -13.21 -1.73 -25.25
CA VAL A 229 -14.34 -2.65 -25.06
C VAL A 229 -13.97 -4.00 -25.65
N LEU A 230 -14.13 -5.06 -24.88
CA LEU A 230 -13.82 -6.44 -25.31
C LEU A 230 -15.07 -7.23 -25.75
N GLY A 231 -16.23 -6.93 -25.15
CA GLY A 231 -17.52 -7.57 -25.45
C GLY A 231 -17.75 -8.90 -24.72
N ALA A 232 -16.71 -9.73 -24.58
CA ALA A 232 -16.72 -10.97 -23.80
C ALA A 232 -15.33 -11.30 -23.30
N GLY A 233 -15.20 -11.79 -22.07
CA GLY A 233 -13.89 -12.11 -21.48
C GLY A 233 -13.99 -12.66 -20.07
N ILE A 234 -12.84 -12.75 -19.41
CA ILE A 234 -12.71 -13.14 -18.01
C ILE A 234 -12.94 -11.90 -17.15
N PRO A 235 -13.96 -11.91 -16.26
CA PRO A 235 -14.23 -10.75 -15.39
C PRO A 235 -13.15 -10.61 -14.32
N LEU A 236 -13.04 -9.42 -13.76
CA LEU A 236 -12.11 -9.13 -12.65
C LEU A 236 -12.28 -10.07 -11.45
N ILE A 237 -13.52 -10.41 -11.14
CA ILE A 237 -13.89 -11.24 -10.00
C ILE A 237 -14.83 -12.31 -10.50
N SER A 238 -14.47 -13.58 -10.26
CA SER A 238 -15.17 -14.74 -10.82
C SER A 238 -16.12 -15.44 -9.84
N THR A 239 -16.06 -15.10 -8.55
CA THR A 239 -16.96 -15.70 -7.55
C THR A 239 -17.92 -14.63 -7.02
N GLY A 240 -19.21 -14.87 -7.20
CA GLY A 240 -20.23 -13.98 -6.67
C GLY A 240 -20.38 -14.14 -5.16
N TRP A 241 -19.95 -13.14 -4.37
CA TRP A 241 -20.44 -13.00 -3.00
C TRP A 241 -21.78 -12.27 -2.97
N GLY A 242 -22.11 -11.55 -4.04
CA GLY A 242 -23.34 -10.79 -4.17
C GLY A 242 -24.37 -11.51 -5.00
N THR A 243 -25.55 -11.76 -4.43
CA THR A 243 -26.72 -12.32 -5.11
C THR A 243 -27.79 -11.24 -5.38
N SER A 244 -27.64 -10.08 -4.74
CA SER A 244 -28.50 -8.93 -4.90
C SER A 244 -27.70 -7.62 -4.88
N ILE A 245 -28.33 -6.52 -5.30
CA ILE A 245 -27.72 -5.17 -5.23
C ILE A 245 -27.40 -4.74 -3.78
N GLN A 246 -28.04 -5.36 -2.79
CA GLN A 246 -27.81 -5.08 -1.37
C GLN A 246 -26.46 -5.60 -0.89
N ASP A 247 -25.89 -6.61 -1.57
CA ASP A 247 -24.61 -7.21 -1.23
C ASP A 247 -23.41 -6.41 -1.79
N ILE A 248 -23.67 -5.27 -2.43
CA ILE A 248 -22.64 -4.43 -3.05
C ILE A 248 -21.62 -3.93 -2.00
N LYS A 249 -20.34 -4.18 -2.22
CA LYS A 249 -19.26 -3.62 -1.42
C LYS A 249 -18.93 -2.23 -1.95
N ARG A 250 -19.02 -1.22 -1.10
CA ARG A 250 -18.79 0.18 -1.47
C ARG A 250 -17.41 0.65 -1.02
N PHE A 251 -16.82 1.47 -1.86
CA PHE A 251 -15.55 2.16 -1.63
C PHE A 251 -15.75 3.65 -1.91
N SER A 252 -14.96 4.50 -1.26
CA SER A 252 -14.86 5.92 -1.56
C SER A 252 -13.82 6.15 -2.63
N ARG A 253 -14.14 6.91 -3.66
CA ARG A 253 -13.13 7.36 -4.63
C ARG A 253 -12.32 8.49 -4.03
N THR A 254 -11.01 8.28 -3.89
CA THR A 254 -10.06 9.25 -3.32
C THR A 254 -9.25 9.98 -4.40
N ASP A 255 -9.01 9.32 -5.55
CA ASP A 255 -8.28 9.96 -6.64
C ASP A 255 -8.73 9.45 -8.02
N THR A 256 -8.43 10.24 -9.05
CA THR A 256 -8.62 9.89 -10.46
C THR A 256 -7.49 10.50 -11.28
N ILE A 257 -6.68 9.65 -11.91
CA ILE A 257 -5.45 10.04 -12.62
C ILE A 257 -5.57 9.64 -14.08
N ASN A 258 -5.38 10.60 -14.99
CA ASN A 258 -5.30 10.32 -16.43
C ASN A 258 -3.92 9.74 -16.78
N LEU A 259 -3.89 8.63 -17.47
CA LEU A 259 -2.69 7.88 -17.85
C LEU A 259 -2.67 7.64 -19.38
N GLY A 260 -2.53 8.71 -20.13
CA GLY A 260 -2.75 8.71 -21.58
C GLY A 260 -4.24 8.56 -21.89
N ASP A 261 -4.62 7.54 -22.64
CA ASP A 261 -6.02 7.22 -22.94
C ASP A 261 -6.70 6.42 -21.80
N ASP A 262 -5.92 5.89 -20.86
CA ASP A 262 -6.43 5.13 -19.72
C ASP A 262 -6.68 6.02 -18.49
N VAL A 263 -7.46 5.51 -17.55
CA VAL A 263 -7.74 6.20 -16.29
C VAL A 263 -7.44 5.27 -15.11
N LEU A 264 -6.67 5.76 -14.15
CA LEU A 264 -6.57 5.13 -12.82
C LEU A 264 -7.60 5.75 -11.89
N ILE A 265 -8.44 4.91 -11.30
CA ILE A 265 -9.36 5.27 -10.23
C ILE A 265 -8.83 4.65 -8.94
N VAL A 266 -8.56 5.49 -7.93
CA VAL A 266 -8.16 5.05 -6.59
C VAL A 266 -9.38 5.02 -5.69
N LEU A 267 -9.62 3.87 -5.08
CA LEU A 267 -10.76 3.63 -4.22
C LEU A 267 -10.28 3.13 -2.86
N GLU A 268 -10.84 3.67 -1.78
CA GLU A 268 -10.57 3.25 -0.41
C GLU A 268 -11.83 2.69 0.24
N ARG A 269 -11.68 1.69 1.11
CA ARG A 269 -12.78 1.08 1.84
C ARG A 269 -13.50 2.13 2.72
N HIS A 270 -14.84 2.15 2.69
CA HIS A 270 -15.62 2.99 3.60
C HIS A 270 -15.36 2.62 5.08
N GLY A 271 -15.12 3.63 5.92
CA GLY A 271 -14.90 3.44 7.34
C GLY A 271 -13.54 2.82 7.68
N SER A 272 -12.63 2.66 6.71
CA SER A 272 -11.23 2.39 7.02
C SER A 272 -10.65 3.60 7.77
N CYS A 273 -9.75 3.35 8.71
CA CYS A 273 -9.02 4.40 9.46
C CYS A 273 -8.25 5.41 8.57
N LEU A 274 -8.32 5.25 7.25
CA LEU A 274 -7.72 6.16 6.26
C LEU A 274 -8.48 7.49 6.13
N GLN A 275 -9.77 7.55 6.53
CA GLN A 275 -10.60 8.76 6.44
C GLN A 275 -10.41 9.74 7.62
N GLY A 276 -9.52 9.46 8.56
CA GLY A 276 -9.20 10.28 9.72
C GLY A 276 -7.71 10.64 9.84
N LEU A 277 -6.95 10.48 8.76
CA LEU A 277 -5.54 10.82 8.67
C LEU A 277 -5.33 12.12 7.89
#